data_749b1aa7ef851a5be5d616a052a1b00b
#
_entry.id   749b1aa7ef851a5be5d616a052a1b00b
#
_cell.length_a   1.000
_cell.length_b   1.000
_cell.length_c   1.000
_cell.angle_alpha   90.00
_cell.angle_beta   90.00
_cell.angle_gamma   90.00
#
_symmetry.space_group_name_H-M   'P 1'
#
loop_
_entity.id
_entity.type
_entity.pdbx_description
1 polymer ?
#
loop_
_entity_poly.entity_id
_entity_poly.type
_entity_poly.pdbx_seq_one_letter_code
_entity_poly.pdbx_strand_id
1 'polypeptide(L)'
;MKKPLLLIIALTATCTVSAQGYYTDAHNPDITRHTGRIAPQRMEFVLPEVNGYTAYKADLHTHTIYSDGDCTPEFRVREAWYDGLDVLAITDHVEYRRHEGKMLHFLKGYVPEGTEAFNNNVIRKTADERGIQSDLNLSVKLAQETAVKYGITIIPGAEITREPLAYGHYNALFTADNNALYDVDALQSLRNAKAQGALVMHNHPGWRRKSLEHPEFEVKAYSEGLIDGIEIMNGAEFYPKAIARAHTRKLFVSANTDIHDSAAETYRIQGHRRNMTLIFARDNSPEALREAIEAHRTLAYSFDTIAGDEQLMKDLFAASVKTKVLYTDPKNGQHTVSLTNNTSVQYVLRFPGQNPVVLKPFSAITTTVGRDKPLRFTVENMWHSEKDHPRIEVNL
;
A
#
# COMPACT_ATOMS: atom_id res chain seq x y z
N MET A 1 -36.51 -7.23 -56.02
CA MET A 1 -36.37 -7.51 -54.58
C MET A 1 -35.32 -6.55 -54.02
N LYS A 2 -35.76 -5.47 -53.35
CA LYS A 2 -34.87 -4.47 -52.74
C LYS A 2 -34.63 -4.86 -51.31
N LYS A 3 -33.35 -5.06 -50.90
CA LYS A 3 -32.98 -5.32 -49.53
C LYS A 3 -33.00 -3.99 -48.77
N PRO A 4 -33.55 -3.93 -47.52
CA PRO A 4 -33.46 -2.73 -46.71
C PRO A 4 -32.09 -2.65 -46.07
N LEU A 5 -31.50 -1.47 -46.17
CA LEU A 5 -30.24 -1.10 -45.49
C LEU A 5 -30.60 -0.72 -44.06
N LEU A 6 -30.17 -1.56 -43.09
CA LEU A 6 -30.38 -1.29 -41.67
C LEU A 6 -29.29 -0.27 -41.21
N LEU A 7 -29.75 0.95 -40.96
CA LEU A 7 -28.88 2.02 -40.42
C LEU A 7 -28.81 1.83 -38.90
N ILE A 8 -27.69 1.32 -38.39
CA ILE A 8 -27.40 1.26 -36.94
C ILE A 8 -26.90 2.65 -36.54
N ILE A 9 -27.77 3.42 -35.88
CA ILE A 9 -27.35 4.67 -35.21
C ILE A 9 -26.78 4.25 -33.86
N ALA A 10 -25.45 4.30 -33.75
CA ALA A 10 -24.75 4.19 -32.48
C ALA A 10 -24.99 5.49 -31.71
N LEU A 11 -25.86 5.44 -30.70
CA LEU A 11 -25.98 6.51 -29.69
C LEU A 11 -24.74 6.43 -28.79
N THR A 12 -23.74 7.24 -29.09
CA THR A 12 -22.69 7.56 -28.12
C THR A 12 -23.26 8.50 -27.08
N ALA A 13 -23.67 7.93 -25.93
CA ALA A 13 -23.98 8.73 -24.76
C ALA A 13 -22.66 9.34 -24.25
N THR A 14 -22.36 10.56 -24.68
CA THR A 14 -21.36 11.40 -24.03
C THR A 14 -21.94 11.80 -22.69
N CYS A 15 -21.53 11.09 -21.62
CA CYS A 15 -21.70 11.58 -20.26
C CYS A 15 -20.86 12.87 -20.12
N THR A 16 -21.47 14.01 -20.42
CA THR A 16 -20.95 15.29 -19.98
C THR A 16 -21.10 15.33 -18.47
N VAL A 17 -20.04 15.01 -17.74
CA VAL A 17 -19.92 15.38 -16.34
C VAL A 17 -19.92 16.91 -16.33
N SER A 18 -21.08 17.52 -16.12
CA SER A 18 -21.17 18.94 -15.82
C SER A 18 -20.56 19.13 -14.43
N ALA A 19 -19.25 19.37 -14.37
CA ALA A 19 -18.71 20.04 -13.22
C ALA A 19 -19.48 21.36 -13.15
N GLN A 20 -20.34 21.52 -12.15
CA GLN A 20 -20.93 22.79 -11.79
C GLN A 20 -19.77 23.71 -11.41
N GLY A 21 -19.17 24.34 -12.41
CA GLY A 21 -18.23 25.42 -12.18
C GLY A 21 -19.06 26.62 -11.70
N TYR A 22 -18.65 27.20 -10.62
CA TYR A 22 -19.16 28.48 -10.12
C TYR A 22 -18.99 29.62 -11.17
N TYR A 23 -18.35 29.35 -12.26
CA TYR A 23 -18.08 30.27 -13.34
C TYR A 23 -18.68 29.72 -14.62
N THR A 24 -19.64 30.43 -15.15
CA THR A 24 -20.14 30.24 -16.50
C THR A 24 -18.97 30.48 -17.49
N ASP A 25 -19.05 29.94 -18.69
CA ASP A 25 -18.08 30.22 -19.77
C ASP A 25 -18.15 31.66 -20.30
N ALA A 26 -18.81 32.55 -19.58
CA ALA A 26 -18.88 33.95 -19.91
C ALA A 26 -17.46 34.56 -19.93
N HIS A 27 -17.09 35.11 -21.06
CA HIS A 27 -15.82 35.81 -21.20
C HIS A 27 -15.85 37.04 -20.28
N ASN A 28 -14.93 37.09 -19.33
CA ASN A 28 -14.70 38.27 -18.50
C ASN A 28 -13.40 38.93 -18.96
N PRO A 29 -13.46 40.12 -19.59
CA PRO A 29 -12.28 40.79 -20.12
C PRO A 29 -11.30 41.28 -19.05
N ASP A 30 -11.76 41.37 -17.79
CA ASP A 30 -10.93 41.82 -16.68
C ASP A 30 -10.14 40.65 -16.02
N ILE A 31 -10.31 39.43 -16.53
CA ILE A 31 -9.63 38.23 -15.98
C ILE A 31 -8.69 37.67 -17.04
N THR A 32 -7.41 37.62 -16.71
CA THR A 32 -6.42 36.84 -17.45
C THR A 32 -6.17 35.51 -16.74
N ARG A 33 -6.41 34.41 -17.44
CA ARG A 33 -6.11 33.08 -16.93
C ARG A 33 -4.73 32.64 -17.38
N HIS A 34 -3.82 32.36 -16.46
CA HIS A 34 -2.45 31.92 -16.80
C HIS A 34 -2.41 30.49 -17.36
N THR A 35 -3.37 29.65 -16.97
CA THR A 35 -3.47 28.26 -17.46
C THR A 35 -4.92 27.89 -17.68
N GLY A 36 -5.17 26.98 -18.62
CA GLY A 36 -6.45 26.31 -18.75
C GLY A 36 -6.69 25.35 -17.57
N ARG A 37 -7.89 24.76 -17.49
CA ARG A 37 -8.16 23.68 -16.55
C ARG A 37 -7.25 22.50 -16.88
N ILE A 38 -6.41 22.10 -15.92
CA ILE A 38 -5.63 20.86 -16.03
C ILE A 38 -6.52 19.76 -15.49
N ALA A 39 -6.80 18.76 -16.32
CA ALA A 39 -7.49 17.56 -15.84
C ALA A 39 -6.63 16.85 -14.79
N PRO A 40 -7.24 16.33 -13.71
CA PRO A 40 -6.53 15.50 -12.75
C PRO A 40 -5.85 14.32 -13.46
N GLN A 41 -4.58 14.09 -13.17
CA GLN A 41 -3.82 12.99 -13.74
C GLN A 41 -3.39 12.07 -12.60
N ARG A 42 -3.71 10.78 -12.74
CA ARG A 42 -3.22 9.73 -11.88
C ARG A 42 -1.77 9.42 -12.25
N MET A 43 -0.91 9.26 -11.25
CA MET A 43 0.43 8.73 -11.47
C MET A 43 0.34 7.25 -11.84
N GLU A 44 1.10 6.85 -12.84
CA GLU A 44 1.18 5.44 -13.21
C GLU A 44 2.37 4.76 -12.55
N PHE A 45 2.13 3.57 -12.02
CA PHE A 45 3.14 2.65 -11.57
C PHE A 45 2.91 1.31 -12.26
N VAL A 46 3.58 1.13 -13.39
CA VAL A 46 3.39 -0.03 -14.28
C VAL A 46 4.14 -1.23 -13.73
N LEU A 47 3.41 -2.29 -13.47
CA LEU A 47 3.93 -3.61 -13.08
C LEU A 47 3.39 -4.67 -14.04
N PRO A 48 4.12 -5.79 -14.26
CA PRO A 48 3.62 -6.89 -15.06
C PRO A 48 2.64 -7.75 -14.27
N GLU A 49 1.87 -8.55 -14.98
CA GLU A 49 1.24 -9.72 -14.37
C GLU A 49 2.31 -10.75 -14.00
N VAL A 50 2.13 -11.39 -12.85
CA VAL A 50 3.02 -12.43 -12.33
C VAL A 50 2.21 -13.68 -12.04
N ASN A 51 2.54 -14.78 -12.68
CA ASN A 51 1.86 -16.07 -12.51
C ASN A 51 0.33 -16.01 -12.70
N GLY A 52 -0.16 -15.12 -13.58
CA GLY A 52 -1.59 -14.91 -13.85
C GLY A 52 -2.31 -14.04 -12.83
N TYR A 53 -1.55 -13.33 -11.98
CA TYR A 53 -2.08 -12.35 -11.03
C TYR A 53 -1.65 -10.94 -11.41
N THR A 54 -2.56 -9.98 -11.26
CA THR A 54 -2.27 -8.55 -11.39
C THR A 54 -1.69 -8.02 -10.08
N ALA A 55 -0.66 -7.17 -10.16
CA ALA A 55 -0.06 -6.51 -9.00
C ALA A 55 -0.85 -5.25 -8.64
N TYR A 56 -1.69 -5.30 -7.61
CA TYR A 56 -2.41 -4.15 -7.07
C TYR A 56 -1.57 -3.41 -6.03
N LYS A 57 -1.55 -2.09 -6.14
CA LYS A 57 -0.80 -1.19 -5.27
C LYS A 57 -1.69 -0.77 -4.11
N ALA A 58 -1.33 -1.17 -2.90
CA ALA A 58 -2.09 -0.92 -1.68
C ALA A 58 -1.30 -0.11 -0.67
N ASP A 59 -1.99 0.72 0.10
CA ASP A 59 -1.51 1.24 1.37
C ASP A 59 -2.46 0.76 2.46
N LEU A 60 -1.96 -0.09 3.34
CA LEU A 60 -2.75 -0.79 4.35
C LEU A 60 -2.68 -0.15 5.74
N HIS A 61 -2.09 1.07 5.83
CA HIS A 61 -1.93 1.79 7.08
C HIS A 61 -1.97 3.30 6.85
N THR A 62 -3.13 3.90 7.10
CA THR A 62 -3.35 5.34 6.93
C THR A 62 -4.28 5.91 7.99
N HIS A 63 -4.04 7.17 8.36
CA HIS A 63 -4.80 7.89 9.38
C HIS A 63 -5.54 9.08 8.80
N THR A 64 -6.66 9.42 9.44
CA THR A 64 -7.50 10.56 9.08
C THR A 64 -7.75 11.45 10.28
N ILE A 65 -8.46 12.56 10.09
CA ILE A 65 -8.92 13.43 11.18
C ILE A 65 -9.82 12.71 12.20
N TYR A 66 -10.26 11.48 11.89
CA TYR A 66 -11.05 10.65 12.81
C TYR A 66 -10.19 9.98 13.89
N SER A 67 -8.86 10.05 13.76
CA SER A 67 -7.91 9.73 14.83
C SER A 67 -6.97 10.90 15.09
N ASP A 68 -5.81 10.91 14.50
CA ASP A 68 -4.76 11.92 14.70
C ASP A 68 -4.11 12.39 13.40
N GLY A 69 -4.62 11.94 12.26
CA GLY A 69 -4.23 12.46 10.96
C GLY A 69 -4.85 13.83 10.67
N ASP A 70 -4.27 14.58 9.76
CA ASP A 70 -4.67 15.94 9.40
C ASP A 70 -5.56 16.00 8.14
N CYS A 71 -5.84 14.87 7.51
CA CYS A 71 -6.60 14.78 6.27
C CYS A 71 -7.94 14.06 6.47
N THR A 72 -8.98 14.46 5.70
CA THR A 72 -10.27 13.77 5.73
C THR A 72 -10.19 12.43 5.00
N PRO A 73 -11.11 11.47 5.27
CA PRO A 73 -11.17 10.20 4.54
C PRO A 73 -11.28 10.39 3.02
N GLU A 74 -12.06 11.38 2.58
CA GLU A 74 -12.25 11.70 1.15
C GLU A 74 -10.95 12.22 0.52
N PHE A 75 -10.17 12.99 1.29
CA PHE A 75 -8.87 13.44 0.83
C PHE A 75 -7.90 12.27 0.70
N ARG A 76 -7.86 11.35 1.68
CA ARG A 76 -7.04 10.12 1.62
C ARG A 76 -7.31 9.30 0.37
N VAL A 77 -8.58 9.08 0.02
CA VAL A 77 -8.97 8.37 -1.21
C VAL A 77 -8.47 9.10 -2.45
N ARG A 78 -8.66 10.43 -2.48
CA ARG A 78 -8.25 11.23 -3.63
C ARG A 78 -6.73 11.25 -3.81
N GLU A 79 -5.95 11.42 -2.74
CA GLU A 79 -4.49 11.39 -2.84
C GLU A 79 -3.97 10.01 -3.21
N ALA A 80 -4.57 8.93 -2.68
CA ALA A 80 -4.23 7.56 -3.06
C ALA A 80 -4.41 7.34 -4.57
N TRP A 81 -5.50 7.86 -5.14
CA TRP A 81 -5.72 7.81 -6.58
C TRP A 81 -4.67 8.61 -7.36
N TYR A 82 -4.33 9.83 -6.92
CA TYR A 82 -3.27 10.63 -7.56
C TYR A 82 -1.92 9.93 -7.52
N ASP A 83 -1.61 9.23 -6.44
CA ASP A 83 -0.35 8.50 -6.24
C ASP A 83 -0.31 7.14 -6.96
N GLY A 84 -1.41 6.75 -7.61
CA GLY A 84 -1.49 5.53 -8.42
C GLY A 84 -1.83 4.27 -7.62
N LEU A 85 -2.35 4.39 -6.39
CA LEU A 85 -2.82 3.25 -5.63
C LEU A 85 -4.14 2.72 -6.18
N ASP A 86 -4.35 1.42 -6.05
CA ASP A 86 -5.58 0.71 -6.41
C ASP A 86 -6.41 0.37 -5.16
N VAL A 87 -5.75 0.26 -4.02
CA VAL A 87 -6.32 -0.20 -2.75
C VAL A 87 -5.85 0.72 -1.63
N LEU A 88 -6.75 1.03 -0.70
CA LEU A 88 -6.46 1.84 0.48
C LEU A 88 -7.16 1.26 1.69
N ALA A 89 -6.46 1.05 2.80
CA ALA A 89 -7.09 0.81 4.09
C ALA A 89 -7.21 2.12 4.88
N ILE A 90 -8.35 2.31 5.52
CA ILE A 90 -8.54 3.34 6.53
C ILE A 90 -8.39 2.66 7.87
N THR A 91 -7.36 3.05 8.62
CA THR A 91 -6.94 2.39 9.86
C THR A 91 -6.77 3.38 11.00
N ASP A 92 -7.73 4.29 11.14
CA ASP A 92 -7.78 5.23 12.26
C ASP A 92 -7.63 4.50 13.60
N HIS A 93 -6.89 5.11 14.53
CA HIS A 93 -6.71 4.55 15.87
C HIS A 93 -8.04 4.30 16.58
N VAL A 94 -8.15 3.16 17.23
CA VAL A 94 -9.28 2.87 18.13
C VAL A 94 -9.19 3.73 19.38
N GLU A 95 -7.99 3.83 19.99
CA GLU A 95 -7.79 4.48 21.28
C GLU A 95 -7.26 5.92 21.17
N TYR A 96 -6.47 6.22 20.14
CA TYR A 96 -5.82 7.51 19.98
C TYR A 96 -6.57 8.40 18.99
N ARG A 97 -7.46 9.25 19.49
CA ARG A 97 -8.41 10.05 18.72
C ARG A 97 -8.29 11.54 19.09
N ARG A 98 -7.15 12.11 18.77
CA ARG A 98 -6.71 13.46 19.14
C ARG A 98 -7.67 14.57 18.73
N HIS A 99 -8.40 14.38 17.63
CA HIS A 99 -9.29 15.40 17.06
C HIS A 99 -10.76 15.21 17.45
N GLU A 100 -11.13 14.10 18.07
CA GLU A 100 -12.53 13.74 18.29
C GLU A 100 -13.32 14.84 19.02
N GLY A 101 -12.76 15.42 20.07
CA GLY A 101 -13.41 16.51 20.79
C GLY A 101 -13.66 17.77 19.97
N LYS A 102 -12.80 18.06 18.99
CA LYS A 102 -12.97 19.20 18.06
C LYS A 102 -13.99 18.88 16.98
N MET A 103 -14.09 17.62 16.59
CA MET A 103 -14.96 17.17 15.51
C MET A 103 -16.40 16.94 15.94
N LEU A 104 -16.69 16.76 17.23
CA LEU A 104 -18.05 16.58 17.72
C LEU A 104 -18.97 17.73 17.33
N HIS A 105 -18.50 18.98 17.35
CA HIS A 105 -19.27 20.12 16.86
C HIS A 105 -19.40 20.13 15.34
N PHE A 106 -18.41 19.67 14.63
CA PHE A 106 -18.35 19.62 13.18
C PHE A 106 -19.20 18.46 12.62
N LEU A 107 -19.27 17.36 13.38
CA LEU A 107 -20.00 16.14 13.03
C LEU A 107 -21.38 16.06 13.66
N LYS A 108 -21.97 17.20 14.06
CA LYS A 108 -23.31 17.22 14.59
C LYS A 108 -24.27 16.50 13.64
N GLY A 109 -24.93 15.47 14.15
CA GLY A 109 -25.79 14.58 13.37
C GLY A 109 -25.14 13.22 13.03
N TYR A 110 -23.83 13.07 13.17
CA TYR A 110 -23.13 11.79 13.03
C TYR A 110 -22.78 11.15 14.37
N VAL A 111 -22.80 11.92 15.45
CA VAL A 111 -22.60 11.46 16.81
C VAL A 111 -23.88 11.62 17.61
N PRO A 112 -24.17 10.72 18.57
CA PRO A 112 -25.37 10.83 19.40
C PRO A 112 -25.45 12.20 20.10
N GLU A 113 -26.66 12.76 20.14
CA GLU A 113 -26.93 13.99 20.85
C GLU A 113 -26.67 13.81 22.34
N GLY A 114 -26.00 14.77 22.99
CA GLY A 114 -25.61 14.68 24.40
C GLY A 114 -24.26 14.02 24.64
N THR A 115 -23.57 13.65 23.58
CA THR A 115 -22.19 13.14 23.65
C THR A 115 -21.24 14.25 24.11
N GLU A 116 -20.54 14.02 25.22
CA GLU A 116 -19.49 14.94 25.64
C GLU A 116 -18.21 14.72 24.84
N ALA A 117 -17.65 15.81 24.32
CA ALA A 117 -16.36 15.80 23.69
C ALA A 117 -15.30 15.46 24.75
N PHE A 118 -14.62 14.36 24.61
CA PHE A 118 -13.55 14.05 25.51
C PHE A 118 -12.24 14.76 25.11
N ASN A 119 -11.40 14.97 26.11
CA ASN A 119 -10.12 15.59 25.91
C ASN A 119 -9.19 14.63 25.13
N ASN A 120 -8.76 15.04 23.96
CA ASN A 120 -7.87 14.28 23.09
C ASN A 120 -6.48 13.95 23.68
N ASN A 121 -6.12 14.58 24.79
CA ASN A 121 -4.92 14.20 25.53
C ASN A 121 -5.13 13.00 26.47
N VAL A 122 -6.31 12.43 26.50
CA VAL A 122 -6.72 11.40 27.46
C VAL A 122 -6.85 10.02 26.83
N ILE A 123 -6.17 9.83 25.76
CA ILE A 123 -6.14 8.64 24.93
C ILE A 123 -5.91 7.32 25.67
N ARG A 124 -5.31 7.38 26.84
CA ARG A 124 -4.85 6.21 27.57
C ARG A 124 -5.79 5.74 28.64
N LYS A 125 -6.94 6.37 28.75
CA LYS A 125 -7.99 5.92 29.64
C LYS A 125 -8.73 4.72 29.04
N THR A 126 -9.42 3.99 29.88
CA THR A 126 -10.35 2.94 29.44
C THR A 126 -11.48 3.53 28.60
N ALA A 127 -12.18 2.72 27.84
CA ALA A 127 -13.34 3.18 27.07
C ALA A 127 -14.39 3.80 27.98
N ASP A 128 -14.64 3.23 29.15
CA ASP A 128 -15.59 3.76 30.14
C ASP A 128 -15.19 5.11 30.68
N GLU A 129 -13.89 5.32 30.97
CA GLU A 129 -13.36 6.60 31.44
C GLU A 129 -13.31 7.65 30.35
N ARG A 130 -13.10 7.23 29.13
CA ARG A 130 -12.94 8.07 27.95
C ARG A 130 -14.28 8.50 27.37
N GLY A 131 -15.30 7.63 27.52
CA GLY A 131 -16.58 7.84 26.91
C GLY A 131 -16.48 7.93 25.38
N ILE A 132 -15.83 6.94 24.72
CA ILE A 132 -15.83 6.87 23.24
C ILE A 132 -17.26 6.82 22.77
N GLN A 133 -17.63 7.82 22.02
CA GLN A 133 -19.01 8.02 21.60
C GLN A 133 -19.14 8.19 20.09
N SER A 134 -18.00 8.25 19.37
CA SER A 134 -18.02 8.31 17.91
C SER A 134 -18.18 6.92 17.29
N ASP A 135 -18.85 6.89 16.16
CA ASP A 135 -18.87 5.70 15.32
C ASP A 135 -17.49 5.51 14.67
N LEU A 136 -16.77 4.46 15.09
CA LEU A 136 -15.44 4.13 14.56
C LEU A 136 -15.49 3.60 13.11
N ASN A 137 -16.67 3.33 12.57
CA ASN A 137 -16.84 2.93 11.18
C ASN A 137 -17.04 4.13 10.24
N LEU A 138 -17.24 5.34 10.77
CA LEU A 138 -17.63 6.49 9.97
C LEU A 138 -16.55 6.91 8.96
N SER A 139 -15.29 6.92 9.35
CA SER A 139 -14.18 7.26 8.42
C SER A 139 -14.08 6.27 7.26
N VAL A 140 -14.23 4.99 7.54
CA VAL A 140 -14.28 3.94 6.52
C VAL A 140 -15.45 4.15 5.56
N LYS A 141 -16.64 4.42 6.09
CA LYS A 141 -17.84 4.66 5.27
C LYS A 141 -17.68 5.85 4.33
N LEU A 142 -17.16 6.98 4.82
CA LEU A 142 -16.91 8.18 4.01
C LEU A 142 -15.85 7.92 2.92
N ALA A 143 -14.82 7.15 3.25
CA ALA A 143 -13.84 6.71 2.27
C ALA A 143 -14.45 5.82 1.20
N GLN A 144 -15.28 4.83 1.57
CA GLN A 144 -15.97 3.93 0.63
C GLN A 144 -16.90 4.70 -0.31
N GLU A 145 -17.70 5.63 0.20
CA GLU A 145 -18.58 6.48 -0.61
C GLU A 145 -17.78 7.29 -1.65
N THR A 146 -16.64 7.82 -1.25
CA THR A 146 -15.76 8.58 -2.13
C THR A 146 -15.04 7.70 -3.15
N ALA A 147 -14.62 6.51 -2.73
CA ALA A 147 -13.82 5.59 -3.53
C ALA A 147 -14.52 5.12 -4.81
N VAL A 148 -15.84 5.00 -4.80
CA VAL A 148 -16.64 4.69 -5.99
C VAL A 148 -16.29 5.60 -7.16
N LYS A 149 -16.08 6.88 -6.90
CA LYS A 149 -15.76 7.89 -7.92
C LYS A 149 -14.35 7.70 -8.52
N TYR A 150 -13.43 7.11 -7.77
CA TYR A 150 -12.02 6.97 -8.14
C TYR A 150 -11.63 5.55 -8.54
N GLY A 151 -12.52 4.57 -8.36
CA GLY A 151 -12.22 3.16 -8.62
C GLY A 151 -11.15 2.59 -7.68
N ILE A 152 -11.08 3.11 -6.44
CA ILE A 152 -10.21 2.61 -5.37
C ILE A 152 -11.00 1.60 -4.54
N THR A 153 -10.38 0.48 -4.22
CA THR A 153 -10.97 -0.47 -3.25
C THR A 153 -10.58 -0.08 -1.83
N ILE A 154 -11.58 0.14 -0.97
CA ILE A 154 -11.34 0.45 0.44
C ILE A 154 -11.41 -0.84 1.26
N ILE A 155 -10.33 -1.12 1.99
CA ILE A 155 -10.29 -2.16 3.02
C ILE A 155 -10.70 -1.50 4.35
N PRO A 156 -11.83 -1.92 4.95
CA PRO A 156 -12.21 -1.46 6.28
C PRO A 156 -11.21 -1.96 7.31
N GLY A 157 -10.81 -1.09 8.24
CA GLY A 157 -9.87 -1.44 9.29
C GLY A 157 -9.82 -0.41 10.41
N ALA A 158 -9.01 -0.70 11.40
CA ALA A 158 -8.65 0.22 12.47
C ALA A 158 -7.32 -0.19 13.09
N GLU A 159 -6.57 0.77 13.62
CA GLU A 159 -5.37 0.48 14.37
C GLU A 159 -5.66 0.36 15.87
N ILE A 160 -5.33 -0.79 16.42
CA ILE A 160 -5.34 -1.07 17.85
C ILE A 160 -3.99 -0.62 18.41
N THR A 161 -4.01 0.51 19.13
CA THR A 161 -2.81 1.19 19.64
C THR A 161 -2.78 1.11 21.14
N ARG A 162 -1.78 0.46 21.70
CA ARG A 162 -1.71 0.21 23.14
C ARG A 162 -0.48 0.83 23.79
N GLU A 163 -0.72 1.34 24.96
CA GLU A 163 0.33 1.80 25.86
C GLU A 163 0.44 0.83 27.07
N PRO A 164 1.62 0.54 27.56
CA PRO A 164 2.92 1.03 27.08
C PRO A 164 3.31 0.49 25.69
N LEU A 165 4.25 1.16 25.02
CA LEU A 165 4.75 0.78 23.68
C LEU A 165 5.19 -0.71 23.57
N ALA A 166 5.49 -1.34 24.68
CA ALA A 166 5.77 -2.79 24.75
C ALA A 166 4.61 -3.67 24.26
N TYR A 167 3.39 -3.18 24.20
CA TYR A 167 2.26 -3.91 23.62
C TYR A 167 2.26 -3.85 22.08
N GLY A 168 2.88 -2.84 21.47
CA GLY A 168 2.90 -2.66 20.04
C GLY A 168 1.59 -2.12 19.47
N HIS A 169 1.58 -1.93 18.15
CA HIS A 169 0.44 -1.43 17.41
C HIS A 169 0.03 -2.45 16.34
N TYR A 170 -1.26 -2.57 16.08
CA TYR A 170 -1.78 -3.62 15.20
C TYR A 170 -2.94 -3.11 14.36
N ASN A 171 -2.84 -3.24 13.05
CA ASN A 171 -3.99 -3.01 12.17
C ASN A 171 -4.86 -4.25 12.09
N ALA A 172 -6.14 -4.09 12.43
CA ALA A 172 -7.17 -5.03 12.06
C ALA A 172 -7.70 -4.64 10.67
N LEU A 173 -7.53 -5.50 9.68
CA LEU A 173 -7.94 -5.30 8.29
C LEU A 173 -9.14 -6.18 7.96
N PHE A 174 -10.03 -5.72 7.06
CA PHE A 174 -11.28 -6.40 6.71
C PHE A 174 -12.22 -6.58 7.91
N THR A 175 -12.29 -5.57 8.76
CA THR A 175 -13.20 -5.55 9.90
C THR A 175 -14.65 -5.45 9.46
N ALA A 176 -15.54 -6.08 10.21
CA ALA A 176 -16.99 -5.92 10.03
C ALA A 176 -17.52 -4.75 10.84
N ASP A 177 -16.98 -4.53 12.05
CA ASP A 177 -17.38 -3.45 12.96
C ASP A 177 -16.20 -3.01 13.82
N ASN A 178 -15.70 -1.80 13.57
CA ASN A 178 -14.61 -1.22 14.33
C ASN A 178 -15.03 -0.87 15.77
N ASN A 179 -16.33 -0.62 16.03
CA ASN A 179 -16.83 -0.31 17.36
C ASN A 179 -16.68 -1.49 18.33
N ALA A 180 -16.65 -2.71 17.80
CA ALA A 180 -16.51 -3.94 18.58
C ALA A 180 -15.05 -4.37 18.83
N LEU A 181 -14.07 -3.59 18.41
CA LEU A 181 -12.65 -3.97 18.54
C LEU A 181 -12.11 -3.73 19.95
N TYR A 182 -12.50 -2.63 20.60
CA TYR A 182 -11.91 -2.21 21.86
C TYR A 182 -12.24 -3.15 23.00
N ASP A 183 -11.23 -3.48 23.81
CA ASP A 183 -11.35 -4.10 25.14
C ASP A 183 -10.27 -3.52 26.06
N VAL A 184 -10.49 -3.54 27.36
CA VAL A 184 -9.49 -3.13 28.37
C VAL A 184 -8.25 -4.02 28.30
N ASP A 185 -8.44 -5.33 28.11
CA ASP A 185 -7.37 -6.27 27.79
C ASP A 185 -6.94 -6.11 26.32
N ALA A 186 -5.70 -5.71 26.11
CA ALA A 186 -5.15 -5.51 24.78
C ALA A 186 -5.17 -6.81 23.92
N LEU A 187 -4.94 -7.98 24.52
CA LEU A 187 -5.06 -9.24 23.79
C LEU A 187 -6.50 -9.54 23.40
N GLN A 188 -7.46 -9.17 24.25
CA GLN A 188 -8.88 -9.35 23.92
C GLN A 188 -9.27 -8.46 22.72
N SER A 189 -8.72 -7.24 22.58
CA SER A 189 -8.93 -6.44 21.39
C SER A 189 -8.46 -7.14 20.11
N LEU A 190 -7.31 -7.82 20.15
CA LEU A 190 -6.85 -8.63 19.00
C LEU A 190 -7.75 -9.84 18.76
N ARG A 191 -8.24 -10.50 19.81
CA ARG A 191 -9.21 -11.60 19.68
C ARG A 191 -10.54 -11.13 19.12
N ASN A 192 -11.01 -9.93 19.50
CA ASN A 192 -12.21 -9.32 18.94
C ASN A 192 -12.08 -9.07 17.43
N ALA A 193 -10.90 -8.63 16.98
CA ALA A 193 -10.60 -8.49 15.56
C ALA A 193 -10.65 -9.86 14.84
N LYS A 194 -10.00 -10.87 15.40
CA LYS A 194 -10.01 -12.23 14.84
C LYS A 194 -11.41 -12.84 14.83
N ALA A 195 -12.23 -12.60 15.84
CA ALA A 195 -13.60 -13.10 15.93
C ALA A 195 -14.50 -12.55 14.82
N GLN A 196 -14.20 -11.35 14.30
CA GLN A 196 -14.86 -10.78 13.11
C GLN A 196 -14.32 -11.35 11.79
N GLY A 197 -13.29 -12.18 11.85
CA GLY A 197 -12.56 -12.66 10.69
C GLY A 197 -11.54 -11.65 10.15
N ALA A 198 -11.19 -10.60 10.86
CA ALA A 198 -10.18 -9.64 10.41
C ALA A 198 -8.79 -10.29 10.33
N LEU A 199 -7.96 -9.78 9.41
CA LEU A 199 -6.52 -10.04 9.38
C LEU A 199 -5.83 -9.03 10.28
N VAL A 200 -4.98 -9.49 11.18
CA VAL A 200 -4.25 -8.62 12.09
C VAL A 200 -2.79 -8.49 11.65
N MET A 201 -2.38 -7.27 11.40
CA MET A 201 -1.03 -6.93 10.98
C MET A 201 -0.27 -6.25 12.13
N HIS A 202 0.94 -6.70 12.44
CA HIS A 202 1.83 -6.05 13.38
C HIS A 202 2.52 -4.86 12.73
N ASN A 203 2.20 -3.66 13.16
CA ASN A 203 2.67 -2.40 12.59
C ASN A 203 4.09 -2.07 13.08
N HIS A 204 4.87 -1.41 12.21
CA HIS A 204 6.19 -0.80 12.50
C HIS A 204 6.93 -1.41 13.71
N PRO A 205 7.35 -2.69 13.65
CA PRO A 205 7.78 -3.46 14.84
C PRO A 205 9.05 -2.93 15.52
N GLY A 206 9.77 -2.01 14.88
CA GLY A 206 10.97 -1.36 15.41
C GLY A 206 10.76 0.07 15.90
N TRP A 207 9.58 0.65 15.68
CA TRP A 207 9.32 2.05 15.99
C TRP A 207 9.56 2.38 17.46
N ARG A 208 10.40 3.41 17.73
CA ARG A 208 10.82 3.84 19.07
C ARG A 208 11.42 2.74 19.95
N ARG A 209 11.88 1.63 19.37
CA ARG A 209 12.49 0.50 20.07
C ARG A 209 13.98 0.42 19.78
N LYS A 210 14.74 -0.15 20.73
CA LYS A 210 16.19 -0.38 20.58
C LYS A 210 16.49 -1.65 19.79
N SER A 211 15.55 -2.57 19.69
CA SER A 211 15.68 -3.82 18.95
C SER A 211 14.31 -4.34 18.52
N LEU A 212 14.29 -5.35 17.63
CA LEU A 212 13.09 -6.08 17.23
C LEU A 212 12.82 -7.30 18.15
N GLU A 213 13.44 -7.38 19.32
CA GLU A 213 13.14 -8.42 20.29
C GLU A 213 11.67 -8.32 20.74
N HIS A 214 11.08 -9.51 20.94
CA HIS A 214 9.67 -9.61 21.29
C HIS A 214 9.42 -9.32 22.78
N PRO A 215 8.67 -8.28 23.14
CA PRO A 215 8.07 -8.17 24.45
C PRO A 215 7.14 -9.36 24.75
N GLU A 216 6.91 -9.63 26.02
CA GLU A 216 6.05 -10.73 26.47
C GLU A 216 4.66 -10.70 25.80
N PHE A 217 4.08 -9.52 25.67
CA PHE A 217 2.79 -9.34 24.99
C PHE A 217 2.83 -9.84 23.54
N GLU A 218 3.84 -9.45 22.77
CA GLU A 218 3.98 -9.90 21.37
C GLU A 218 4.17 -11.41 21.28
N VAL A 219 5.02 -11.97 22.15
CA VAL A 219 5.22 -13.44 22.22
C VAL A 219 3.88 -14.14 22.40
N LYS A 220 3.02 -13.63 23.28
CA LYS A 220 1.70 -14.19 23.55
C LYS A 220 0.76 -14.02 22.36
N ALA A 221 0.70 -12.82 21.76
CA ALA A 221 -0.12 -12.55 20.59
C ALA A 221 0.24 -13.46 19.41
N TYR A 222 1.54 -13.64 19.15
CA TYR A 222 2.01 -14.58 18.12
C TYR A 222 1.76 -16.05 18.47
N SER A 223 1.91 -16.45 19.71
CA SER A 223 1.69 -17.85 20.12
C SER A 223 0.23 -18.26 20.06
N GLU A 224 -0.68 -17.33 20.27
CA GLU A 224 -2.13 -17.53 20.13
C GLU A 224 -2.60 -17.47 18.67
N GLY A 225 -1.71 -17.21 17.71
CA GLY A 225 -2.08 -17.11 16.29
C GLY A 225 -2.93 -15.87 15.97
N LEU A 226 -2.79 -14.81 16.75
CA LEU A 226 -3.58 -13.58 16.56
C LEU A 226 -3.04 -12.68 15.44
N ILE A 227 -1.80 -12.90 15.00
CA ILE A 227 -1.10 -12.06 14.02
C ILE A 227 -0.99 -12.80 12.70
N ASP A 228 -1.46 -12.16 11.61
CA ASP A 228 -1.46 -12.71 10.24
C ASP A 228 -0.40 -12.06 9.35
N GLY A 229 0.02 -10.83 9.68
CA GLY A 229 0.96 -10.06 8.87
C GLY A 229 1.89 -9.19 9.68
N ILE A 230 2.89 -8.61 9.01
CA ILE A 230 3.85 -7.69 9.62
C ILE A 230 4.29 -6.61 8.64
N GLU A 231 4.36 -5.39 9.10
CA GLU A 231 5.03 -4.33 8.36
C GLU A 231 6.53 -4.55 8.41
N ILE A 232 7.14 -4.71 7.22
CA ILE A 232 8.59 -4.74 7.09
C ILE A 232 9.14 -3.41 6.61
N MET A 233 8.27 -2.51 6.12
CA MET A 233 8.56 -1.12 5.80
C MET A 233 7.40 -0.24 6.24
N ASN A 234 7.71 0.86 6.94
CA ASN A 234 6.73 1.84 7.39
C ASN A 234 7.33 3.24 7.28
N GLY A 235 6.67 4.17 6.58
CA GLY A 235 7.24 5.48 6.30
C GLY A 235 8.63 5.38 5.70
N ALA A 236 9.62 5.99 6.33
CA ALA A 236 11.02 5.93 5.93
C ALA A 236 11.81 4.77 6.60
N GLU A 237 11.16 3.93 7.39
CA GLU A 237 11.82 2.85 8.12
C GLU A 237 11.73 1.51 7.37
N PHE A 238 12.83 0.78 7.33
CA PHE A 238 12.92 -0.58 6.82
C PHE A 238 13.43 -1.53 7.91
N TYR A 239 12.73 -2.63 8.12
CA TYR A 239 13.01 -3.62 9.16
C TYR A 239 13.44 -4.97 8.55
N PRO A 240 14.67 -5.11 8.00
CA PRO A 240 15.07 -6.35 7.30
C PRO A 240 15.04 -7.58 8.19
N LYS A 241 15.27 -7.45 9.50
CA LYS A 241 15.12 -8.57 10.47
C LYS A 241 13.68 -9.06 10.58
N ALA A 242 12.69 -8.23 10.29
CA ALA A 242 11.28 -8.64 10.33
C ALA A 242 10.93 -9.60 9.17
N ILE A 243 11.71 -9.62 8.09
CA ILE A 243 11.54 -10.58 6.98
C ILE A 243 11.69 -12.02 7.49
N ALA A 244 12.72 -12.30 8.29
CA ALA A 244 12.92 -13.62 8.87
C ALA A 244 11.76 -14.04 9.79
N ARG A 245 11.20 -13.06 10.54
CA ARG A 245 10.01 -13.27 11.37
C ARG A 245 8.80 -13.64 10.53
N ALA A 246 8.58 -12.90 9.43
CA ALA A 246 7.49 -13.18 8.50
C ALA A 246 7.57 -14.61 7.93
N HIS A 247 8.75 -15.01 7.46
CA HIS A 247 8.97 -16.36 6.94
C HIS A 247 8.72 -17.45 8.00
N THR A 248 9.34 -17.29 9.18
CA THR A 248 9.26 -18.31 10.24
C THR A 248 7.83 -18.51 10.74
N ARG A 249 7.05 -17.44 10.80
CA ARG A 249 5.69 -17.43 11.34
C ARG A 249 4.61 -17.48 10.26
N LYS A 250 5.00 -17.53 8.99
CA LYS A 250 4.08 -17.53 7.85
C LYS A 250 3.15 -16.31 7.90
N LEU A 251 3.72 -15.11 7.91
CA LEU A 251 2.99 -13.85 7.91
C LEU A 251 3.07 -13.23 6.52
N PHE A 252 2.00 -12.57 6.09
CA PHE A 252 2.12 -11.69 4.94
C PHE A 252 3.01 -10.49 5.28
N VAL A 253 3.73 -9.97 4.28
CA VAL A 253 4.57 -8.78 4.43
C VAL A 253 3.90 -7.56 3.83
N SER A 254 4.18 -6.38 4.39
CA SER A 254 3.65 -5.13 3.88
C SER A 254 4.66 -3.98 3.94
N ALA A 255 4.43 -2.99 3.08
CA ALA A 255 5.00 -1.66 3.15
C ALA A 255 3.88 -0.64 3.11
N ASN A 256 3.78 0.19 4.12
CA ASN A 256 2.71 1.17 4.26
C ASN A 256 3.27 2.53 4.67
N THR A 257 2.44 3.55 4.55
CA THR A 257 2.90 4.90 4.86
C THR A 257 2.75 5.28 6.32
N ASP A 258 1.73 4.79 7.00
CA ASP A 258 1.34 5.28 8.33
C ASP A 258 1.14 6.82 8.31
N ILE A 259 0.55 7.29 7.20
CA ILE A 259 0.52 8.71 6.88
C ILE A 259 -0.50 9.44 7.72
N HIS A 260 -0.05 10.49 8.37
CA HIS A 260 -0.89 11.40 9.15
C HIS A 260 -1.13 12.71 8.40
N ASP A 261 -0.09 13.23 7.74
CA ASP A 261 -0.13 14.43 6.89
C ASP A 261 -0.56 14.11 5.46
N SER A 262 -0.42 15.06 4.55
CA SER A 262 -0.56 14.82 3.11
C SER A 262 0.60 13.96 2.59
N ALA A 263 0.30 12.89 1.87
CA ALA A 263 1.32 12.05 1.24
C ALA A 263 2.18 12.83 0.23
N ALA A 264 1.65 13.90 -0.34
CA ALA A 264 2.42 14.76 -1.24
C ALA A 264 3.59 15.45 -0.52
N GLU A 265 3.41 15.88 0.72
CA GLU A 265 4.46 16.54 1.52
C GLU A 265 5.56 15.56 1.90
N THR A 266 5.18 14.38 2.35
CA THR A 266 6.13 13.36 2.80
C THR A 266 6.89 12.69 1.66
N TYR A 267 6.25 12.48 0.51
CA TYR A 267 6.84 11.70 -0.59
C TYR A 267 7.07 12.52 -1.86
N ARG A 268 6.02 13.07 -2.45
CA ARG A 268 6.09 13.65 -3.79
C ARG A 268 6.96 14.88 -3.89
N ILE A 269 6.87 15.81 -2.91
CA ILE A 269 7.68 17.02 -2.87
C ILE A 269 9.16 16.68 -2.74
N GLN A 270 9.47 15.57 -2.06
CA GLN A 270 10.84 15.07 -1.90
C GLN A 270 11.31 14.20 -3.07
N GLY A 271 10.48 14.02 -4.10
CA GLY A 271 10.83 13.23 -5.28
C GLY A 271 10.71 11.72 -5.10
N HIS A 272 10.03 11.27 -4.04
CA HIS A 272 9.82 9.85 -3.76
C HIS A 272 8.39 9.40 -4.12
N ARG A 273 8.24 8.11 -4.39
CA ARG A 273 6.93 7.44 -4.42
C ARG A 273 6.57 7.02 -3.00
N ARG A 274 5.26 7.08 -2.69
CA ARG A 274 4.78 6.56 -1.40
C ARG A 274 4.99 5.05 -1.31
N ASN A 275 5.09 4.55 -0.09
CA ASN A 275 5.16 3.11 0.17
C ASN A 275 3.94 2.39 -0.38
N MET A 276 4.14 1.16 -0.82
CA MET A 276 3.10 0.30 -1.38
C MET A 276 3.30 -1.14 -0.94
N THR A 277 2.24 -1.76 -0.47
CA THR A 277 2.12 -3.21 -0.45
C THR A 277 1.65 -3.64 -1.83
N LEU A 278 2.46 -4.42 -2.54
CA LEU A 278 2.09 -5.00 -3.83
C LEU A 278 1.34 -6.29 -3.57
N ILE A 279 0.05 -6.34 -3.90
CA ILE A 279 -0.82 -7.50 -3.69
C ILE A 279 -1.06 -8.16 -5.05
N PHE A 280 -0.65 -9.41 -5.21
CA PHE A 280 -0.84 -10.17 -6.45
C PHE A 280 -2.14 -10.95 -6.39
N ALA A 281 -3.20 -10.35 -6.95
CA ALA A 281 -4.57 -10.86 -6.91
C ALA A 281 -5.17 -11.04 -8.31
N ARG A 282 -6.28 -11.77 -8.41
CA ARG A 282 -6.98 -11.99 -9.68
C ARG A 282 -7.70 -10.74 -10.17
N ASP A 283 -8.28 -10.00 -9.24
CA ASP A 283 -8.93 -8.71 -9.44
C ASP A 283 -8.82 -7.88 -8.16
N ASN A 284 -9.32 -6.63 -8.16
CA ASN A 284 -9.26 -5.74 -7.02
C ASN A 284 -10.52 -5.79 -6.12
N SER A 285 -11.30 -6.86 -6.18
CA SER A 285 -12.39 -7.07 -5.21
C SER A 285 -11.83 -7.32 -3.81
N PRO A 286 -12.53 -6.93 -2.75
CA PRO A 286 -12.09 -7.20 -1.37
C PRO A 286 -11.80 -8.68 -1.13
N GLU A 287 -12.59 -9.58 -1.73
CA GLU A 287 -12.45 -11.04 -1.60
C GLU A 287 -11.17 -11.54 -2.27
N ALA A 288 -10.87 -11.09 -3.49
CA ALA A 288 -9.67 -11.48 -4.22
C ALA A 288 -8.40 -10.92 -3.57
N LEU A 289 -8.45 -9.68 -3.07
CA LEU A 289 -7.36 -9.04 -2.34
C LEU A 289 -7.09 -9.78 -1.02
N ARG A 290 -8.15 -10.10 -0.28
CA ARG A 290 -8.06 -10.87 0.95
C ARG A 290 -7.42 -12.24 0.72
N GLU A 291 -7.91 -12.99 -0.25
CA GLU A 291 -7.37 -14.30 -0.62
C GLU A 291 -5.89 -14.21 -0.98
N ALA A 292 -5.47 -13.18 -1.72
CA ALA A 292 -4.07 -12.97 -2.08
C ALA A 292 -3.19 -12.68 -0.85
N ILE A 293 -3.68 -11.88 0.11
CA ILE A 293 -2.97 -11.58 1.36
C ILE A 293 -2.86 -12.85 2.22
N GLU A 294 -3.93 -13.60 2.40
CA GLU A 294 -3.94 -14.87 3.14
C GLU A 294 -3.04 -15.92 2.50
N ALA A 295 -2.91 -15.92 1.16
CA ALA A 295 -1.99 -16.77 0.43
C ALA A 295 -0.54 -16.21 0.39
N HIS A 296 -0.23 -15.15 1.12
CA HIS A 296 1.08 -14.48 1.20
C HIS A 296 1.61 -14.00 -0.15
N ARG A 297 0.74 -13.70 -1.10
CA ARG A 297 1.12 -13.11 -2.38
C ARG A 297 1.26 -11.59 -2.27
N THR A 298 2.14 -11.15 -1.37
CA THR A 298 2.44 -9.74 -1.12
C THR A 298 3.95 -9.48 -1.17
N LEU A 299 4.32 -8.29 -1.68
CA LEU A 299 5.67 -7.76 -1.59
C LEU A 299 5.61 -6.33 -1.04
N ALA A 300 6.57 -5.97 -0.21
CA ALA A 300 6.74 -4.62 0.29
C ALA A 300 7.57 -3.80 -0.70
N TYR A 301 7.11 -2.59 -1.04
CA TYR A 301 7.84 -1.63 -1.88
C TYR A 301 7.95 -0.27 -1.17
N SER A 302 9.16 0.22 -1.00
CA SER A 302 9.44 1.54 -0.42
C SER A 302 10.80 2.05 -0.92
N PHE A 303 10.88 3.32 -1.32
CA PHE A 303 12.13 3.98 -1.76
C PHE A 303 12.96 3.11 -2.72
N ASP A 304 12.31 2.60 -3.77
CA ASP A 304 12.91 1.71 -4.79
C ASP A 304 13.47 0.37 -4.24
N THR A 305 13.12 0.01 -3.02
CA THR A 305 13.44 -1.28 -2.41
C THR A 305 12.22 -2.19 -2.42
N ILE A 306 12.41 -3.45 -2.78
CA ILE A 306 11.39 -4.49 -2.71
C ILE A 306 11.81 -5.53 -1.68
N ALA A 307 10.88 -5.99 -0.85
CA ALA A 307 11.19 -7.06 0.10
C ALA A 307 10.02 -8.03 0.28
N GLY A 308 10.34 -9.30 0.55
CA GLY A 308 9.35 -10.34 0.78
C GLY A 308 9.82 -11.72 0.35
N ASP A 309 8.90 -12.51 -0.21
CA ASP A 309 9.20 -13.87 -0.68
C ASP A 309 10.17 -13.87 -1.85
N GLU A 310 11.22 -14.71 -1.76
CA GLU A 310 12.28 -14.76 -2.76
C GLU A 310 11.75 -15.21 -4.13
N GLN A 311 10.88 -16.23 -4.16
CA GLN A 311 10.39 -16.77 -5.42
C GLN A 311 9.46 -15.77 -6.10
N LEU A 312 8.56 -15.13 -5.36
CA LEU A 312 7.67 -14.10 -5.91
C LEU A 312 8.45 -12.90 -6.46
N MET A 313 9.55 -12.50 -5.81
CA MET A 313 10.44 -11.45 -6.33
C MET A 313 11.18 -11.88 -7.60
N LYS A 314 11.63 -13.14 -7.69
CA LYS A 314 12.23 -13.68 -8.93
C LYS A 314 11.23 -13.72 -10.07
N ASP A 315 9.99 -14.10 -9.78
CA ASP A 315 8.92 -14.15 -10.78
C ASP A 315 8.56 -12.73 -11.25
N LEU A 316 8.48 -11.75 -10.32
CA LEU A 316 8.30 -10.34 -10.66
C LEU A 316 9.43 -9.83 -11.56
N PHE A 317 10.69 -10.13 -11.22
CA PHE A 317 11.84 -9.74 -12.03
C PHE A 317 11.78 -10.35 -13.43
N ALA A 318 11.49 -11.64 -13.53
CA ALA A 318 11.41 -12.36 -14.80
C ALA A 318 10.29 -11.83 -15.71
N ALA A 319 9.16 -11.44 -15.11
CA ALA A 319 8.05 -10.80 -15.83
C ALA A 319 8.38 -9.36 -16.27
N SER A 320 9.20 -8.64 -15.48
CA SER A 320 9.57 -7.24 -15.69
C SER A 320 10.66 -7.05 -16.74
N VAL A 321 11.66 -7.95 -16.77
CA VAL A 321 12.91 -7.76 -17.50
C VAL A 321 13.06 -8.81 -18.61
N LYS A 322 13.04 -8.34 -19.85
CA LYS A 322 13.29 -9.18 -21.03
C LYS A 322 14.78 -9.28 -21.31
N THR A 323 15.27 -10.50 -21.43
CA THR A 323 16.64 -10.80 -21.84
C THR A 323 16.68 -11.18 -23.32
N LYS A 324 17.64 -10.63 -24.08
CA LYS A 324 17.83 -10.93 -25.51
C LYS A 324 19.31 -10.94 -25.86
N VAL A 325 19.76 -12.00 -26.53
CA VAL A 325 21.08 -12.02 -27.18
C VAL A 325 21.02 -11.12 -28.40
N LEU A 326 21.88 -10.09 -28.41
CA LEU A 326 22.00 -9.13 -29.52
C LEU A 326 23.02 -9.60 -30.55
N TYR A 327 24.13 -10.16 -30.08
CA TYR A 327 25.25 -10.57 -30.91
C TYR A 327 26.02 -11.72 -30.27
N THR A 328 26.52 -12.64 -31.06
CA THR A 328 27.46 -13.66 -30.64
C THR A 328 28.75 -13.51 -31.44
N ASP A 329 29.88 -13.30 -30.76
CA ASP A 329 31.17 -13.17 -31.37
C ASP A 329 31.57 -14.51 -31.98
N PRO A 330 31.75 -14.60 -33.31
CA PRO A 330 32.10 -15.86 -33.98
C PRO A 330 33.49 -16.39 -33.62
N LYS A 331 34.38 -15.54 -33.06
CA LYS A 331 35.75 -15.93 -32.68
C LYS A 331 35.82 -16.67 -31.37
N ASN A 332 35.09 -16.21 -30.38
CA ASN A 332 35.17 -16.72 -28.99
C ASN A 332 33.84 -17.24 -28.44
N GLY A 333 32.74 -17.06 -29.20
CA GLY A 333 31.40 -17.47 -28.78
C GLY A 333 30.81 -16.61 -27.65
N GLN A 334 31.41 -15.47 -27.30
CA GLN A 334 30.87 -14.58 -26.29
C GLN A 334 29.57 -13.93 -26.78
N HIS A 335 28.57 -13.87 -25.90
CA HIS A 335 27.29 -13.24 -26.18
C HIS A 335 27.27 -11.81 -25.66
N THR A 336 26.81 -10.87 -26.46
CA THR A 336 26.36 -9.54 -25.99
C THR A 336 24.85 -9.64 -25.74
N VAL A 337 24.43 -9.35 -24.51
CA VAL A 337 23.07 -9.56 -24.03
C VAL A 337 22.46 -8.24 -23.61
N SER A 338 21.22 -7.98 -24.02
CA SER A 338 20.40 -6.87 -23.53
C SER A 338 19.47 -7.34 -22.42
N LEU A 339 19.39 -6.55 -21.36
CA LEU A 339 18.36 -6.64 -20.31
C LEU A 339 17.48 -5.41 -20.45
N THR A 340 16.20 -5.59 -20.80
CA THR A 340 15.24 -4.50 -21.03
C THR A 340 14.17 -4.54 -19.95
N ASN A 341 14.09 -3.48 -19.14
CA ASN A 341 13.06 -3.28 -18.13
C ASN A 341 11.84 -2.58 -18.75
N ASN A 342 10.68 -3.20 -18.62
CA ASN A 342 9.42 -2.69 -19.17
C ASN A 342 8.45 -2.17 -18.08
N THR A 343 8.98 -1.85 -16.90
CA THR A 343 8.17 -1.49 -15.72
C THR A 343 8.60 -0.17 -15.09
N SER A 344 7.82 0.29 -14.12
CA SER A 344 8.13 1.47 -13.30
C SER A 344 9.11 1.19 -12.16
N VAL A 345 9.48 -0.06 -11.92
CA VAL A 345 10.46 -0.45 -10.90
C VAL A 345 11.88 -0.29 -11.45
N GLN A 346 12.78 0.25 -10.66
CA GLN A 346 14.21 0.14 -10.99
C GLN A 346 14.82 -1.09 -10.32
N TYR A 347 15.87 -1.66 -10.93
CA TYR A 347 16.61 -2.79 -10.40
C TYR A 347 18.09 -2.46 -10.29
N VAL A 348 18.72 -2.82 -9.18
CA VAL A 348 20.16 -2.67 -8.97
C VAL A 348 20.81 -4.04 -9.17
N LEU A 349 21.50 -4.21 -10.28
CA LEU A 349 22.06 -5.49 -10.70
C LEU A 349 23.56 -5.53 -10.38
N ARG A 350 24.00 -6.54 -9.64
CA ARG A 350 25.42 -6.80 -9.42
C ARG A 350 25.85 -8.07 -10.18
N PHE A 351 26.63 -7.88 -11.21
CA PHE A 351 27.28 -8.97 -11.93
C PHE A 351 28.55 -9.42 -11.16
N PRO A 352 28.96 -10.71 -11.28
CA PRO A 352 30.14 -11.21 -10.61
C PRO A 352 31.40 -10.40 -10.94
N GLY A 353 32.08 -9.89 -9.90
CA GLY A 353 33.31 -9.10 -10.04
C GLY A 353 33.15 -7.67 -10.59
N GLN A 354 31.90 -7.17 -10.67
CA GLN A 354 31.61 -5.83 -11.17
C GLN A 354 30.94 -4.96 -10.12
N ASN A 355 30.98 -3.65 -10.31
CA ASN A 355 30.15 -2.70 -9.53
C ASN A 355 28.68 -2.85 -9.91
N PRO A 356 27.76 -2.52 -9.00
CA PRO A 356 26.32 -2.54 -9.30
C PRO A 356 25.99 -1.59 -10.45
N VAL A 357 25.02 -2.01 -11.28
CA VAL A 357 24.48 -1.22 -12.38
C VAL A 357 22.98 -1.05 -12.15
N VAL A 358 22.49 0.18 -12.30
CA VAL A 358 21.07 0.48 -12.20
C VAL A 358 20.39 0.28 -13.54
N LEU A 359 19.47 -0.69 -13.60
CA LEU A 359 18.54 -0.87 -14.70
C LEU A 359 17.28 -0.02 -14.41
N LYS A 360 17.24 1.19 -14.99
CA LYS A 360 16.18 2.18 -14.74
C LYS A 360 14.83 1.72 -15.28
N PRO A 361 13.71 2.30 -14.82
CA PRO A 361 12.40 2.13 -15.45
C PRO A 361 12.44 2.38 -16.95
N PHE A 362 11.77 1.52 -17.72
CA PHE A 362 11.62 1.63 -19.18
C PHE A 362 12.95 1.85 -19.94
N SER A 363 14.01 1.19 -19.48
CA SER A 363 15.35 1.31 -20.06
C SER A 363 15.97 -0.05 -20.35
N ALA A 364 17.09 -0.04 -21.03
CA ALA A 364 17.87 -1.26 -21.28
C ALA A 364 19.34 -1.03 -20.95
N ILE A 365 20.00 -2.09 -20.49
CA ILE A 365 21.45 -2.17 -20.38
C ILE A 365 21.97 -3.33 -21.21
N THR A 366 23.24 -3.31 -21.54
CA THR A 366 23.93 -4.42 -22.21
C THR A 366 25.05 -4.94 -21.34
N THR A 367 25.26 -6.26 -21.38
CA THR A 367 26.36 -6.94 -20.73
C THR A 367 26.92 -8.03 -21.63
N THR A 368 28.03 -8.61 -21.26
CA THR A 368 28.62 -9.74 -21.98
C THR A 368 28.68 -10.98 -21.11
N VAL A 369 28.47 -12.14 -21.73
CA VAL A 369 28.55 -13.44 -21.06
C VAL A 369 29.35 -14.42 -21.93
N GLY A 370 30.17 -15.23 -21.30
CA GLY A 370 31.01 -16.19 -22.02
C GLY A 370 30.16 -17.32 -22.69
N ARG A 371 30.75 -17.95 -23.69
CA ARG A 371 30.17 -19.07 -24.38
C ARG A 371 29.70 -20.15 -23.38
N ASP A 372 28.52 -20.71 -23.62
CA ASP A 372 27.92 -21.80 -22.82
C ASP A 372 27.85 -21.53 -21.31
N LYS A 373 27.83 -20.24 -20.92
CA LYS A 373 27.62 -19.80 -19.51
C LYS A 373 26.28 -19.12 -19.37
N PRO A 374 25.54 -19.39 -18.29
CA PRO A 374 24.35 -18.61 -17.98
C PRO A 374 24.74 -17.20 -17.55
N LEU A 375 23.88 -16.25 -17.83
CA LEU A 375 23.97 -14.90 -17.29
C LEU A 375 23.56 -14.94 -15.82
N ARG A 376 24.46 -14.53 -14.91
CA ARG A 376 24.23 -14.54 -13.47
C ARG A 376 24.43 -13.17 -12.88
N PHE A 377 23.54 -12.76 -11.99
CA PHE A 377 23.63 -11.53 -11.20
C PHE A 377 22.77 -11.58 -9.94
N THR A 378 23.04 -10.68 -9.02
CA THR A 378 22.22 -10.46 -7.82
C THR A 378 21.42 -9.18 -8.00
N VAL A 379 20.16 -9.12 -7.53
CA VAL A 379 19.32 -7.91 -7.55
C VAL A 379 19.35 -7.29 -6.16
N GLU A 380 20.23 -6.32 -5.96
CA GLU A 380 20.58 -5.81 -4.62
C GLU A 380 19.52 -4.96 -3.93
N ASN A 381 18.58 -4.39 -4.67
CA ASN A 381 17.45 -3.67 -4.09
C ASN A 381 16.22 -4.56 -3.87
N MET A 382 16.36 -5.88 -3.97
CA MET A 382 15.38 -6.87 -3.54
C MET A 382 15.91 -7.62 -2.33
N TRP A 383 15.10 -7.76 -1.28
CA TRP A 383 15.50 -8.34 0.01
C TRP A 383 14.57 -9.49 0.42
N HIS A 384 15.10 -10.70 0.52
CA HIS A 384 14.35 -11.85 1.01
C HIS A 384 14.77 -12.31 2.41
N SER A 385 15.79 -11.67 2.99
CA SER A 385 16.23 -11.87 4.36
C SER A 385 16.86 -10.60 4.92
N GLU A 386 17.43 -10.67 6.12
CA GLU A 386 18.15 -9.55 6.73
C GLU A 386 19.31 -9.01 5.88
N LYS A 387 19.96 -9.89 5.09
CA LYS A 387 21.20 -9.57 4.37
C LYS A 387 21.25 -10.12 2.95
N ASP A 388 20.29 -10.92 2.55
CA ASP A 388 20.36 -11.65 1.29
C ASP A 388 19.40 -11.08 0.24
N HIS A 389 19.87 -11.17 -1.00
CA HIS A 389 19.20 -10.66 -2.18
C HIS A 389 18.98 -11.79 -3.20
N PRO A 390 17.92 -11.78 -3.99
CA PRO A 390 17.68 -12.80 -5.01
C PRO A 390 18.82 -12.87 -6.01
N ARG A 391 19.26 -14.09 -6.28
CA ARG A 391 20.20 -14.40 -7.35
C ARG A 391 19.43 -14.89 -8.56
N ILE A 392 19.70 -14.27 -9.69
CA ILE A 392 19.04 -14.56 -10.96
C ILE A 392 20.04 -15.29 -11.87
N GLU A 393 19.57 -16.34 -12.50
CA GLU A 393 20.30 -17.07 -13.53
C GLU A 393 19.41 -17.16 -14.78
N VAL A 394 19.95 -16.74 -15.91
CA VAL A 394 19.26 -16.76 -17.20
C VAL A 394 20.09 -17.60 -18.18
N ASN A 395 19.49 -18.70 -18.67
CA ASN A 395 20.05 -19.48 -19.78
C ASN A 395 19.78 -18.73 -21.09
N LEU A 396 20.79 -18.59 -21.95
CA LEU A 396 20.76 -17.79 -23.17
C LEU A 396 20.55 -18.66 -24.40
#